data_3133fef5108d5a5d703ae212d1ecc630
#
_entry.id   3133fef5108d5a5d703ae212d1ecc630
#
_cell.length_a   1.000
_cell.length_b   1.000
_cell.length_c   1.000
_cell.angle_alpha   90.00
_cell.angle_beta   90.00
_cell.angle_gamma   90.00
#
_symmetry.space_group_name_H-M   'P 1'
#
loop_
_entity.id
_entity.type
_entity.pdbx_description
1 polymer ?
#
loop_
_entity_poly.entity_id
_entity_poly.type
_entity_poly.pdbx_seq_one_letter_code
_entity_poly.pdbx_strand_id
1 'polypeptide(L)'
;MSILRINDMAPNFDANTTHGKISFHDWLSESWGILFSHPKDFTPVCTTELGYMAKIEKEFTKRNCKIIGLSVDPLDDHEKWSLDIEETQGSKVNYPMISDEDLSVAKLYNMLPSEEVNDGNRTAMTNATVRSIFLIDPNKKIRMMLTYPMTTGRNFDEILRVLDSIQLTSKNKVATPANWKKNDDVIIAPAVSDEEAKDLFGEFRKIKPYLRYTKIDSND
;
A
#
# COMPACT_ATOMS: atom_id res chain seq x y z
N MET A 1 -3.63 -21.46 -6.83
CA MET A 1 -2.65 -20.38 -6.57
C MET A 1 -2.27 -20.39 -5.11
N SER A 2 -1.03 -20.10 -4.74
CA SER A 2 -0.64 -19.95 -3.33
C SER A 2 -1.19 -18.61 -2.80
N ILE A 3 -1.65 -18.61 -1.55
CA ILE A 3 -2.05 -17.37 -0.86
C ILE A 3 -0.79 -16.57 -0.56
N LEU A 4 -0.74 -15.31 -0.96
CA LEU A 4 0.37 -14.39 -0.65
C LEU A 4 0.45 -14.12 0.86
N ARG A 5 1.68 -13.98 1.36
CA ARG A 5 1.97 -13.75 2.78
C ARG A 5 3.00 -12.63 2.95
N ILE A 6 3.08 -12.09 4.15
CA ILE A 6 4.14 -11.15 4.53
C ILE A 6 5.51 -11.80 4.31
N ASN A 7 6.42 -11.07 3.68
CA ASN A 7 7.76 -11.43 3.24
C ASN A 7 7.83 -12.34 1.99
N ASP A 8 6.69 -12.76 1.40
CA ASP A 8 6.73 -13.35 0.06
C ASP A 8 7.21 -12.30 -0.95
N MET A 9 7.83 -12.76 -2.03
CA MET A 9 8.13 -11.92 -3.19
C MET A 9 6.82 -11.51 -3.84
N ALA A 10 6.59 -10.21 -3.99
CA ALA A 10 5.46 -9.69 -4.73
C ALA A 10 5.55 -10.19 -6.18
N PRO A 11 4.54 -10.87 -6.71
CA PRO A 11 4.58 -11.37 -8.09
C PRO A 11 4.82 -10.24 -9.08
N ASN A 12 5.72 -10.47 -10.06
CA ASN A 12 5.88 -9.56 -11.18
C ASN A 12 4.78 -9.77 -12.21
N PHE A 13 4.41 -8.72 -12.93
CA PHE A 13 3.44 -8.75 -14.03
C PHE A 13 3.68 -7.60 -15.01
N ASP A 14 3.17 -7.77 -16.22
CA ASP A 14 3.05 -6.68 -17.20
C ASP A 14 1.59 -6.22 -17.23
N ALA A 15 1.36 -4.92 -17.33
CA ALA A 15 0.01 -4.37 -17.39
C ALA A 15 -0.07 -3.10 -18.23
N ASN A 16 -1.26 -2.85 -18.81
CA ASN A 16 -1.60 -1.57 -19.40
C ASN A 16 -2.12 -0.63 -18.32
N THR A 17 -1.66 0.60 -18.32
CA THR A 17 -2.06 1.63 -17.35
C THR A 17 -2.37 2.94 -18.03
N THR A 18 -2.99 3.87 -17.32
CA THR A 18 -3.20 5.26 -17.77
C THR A 18 -1.88 6.00 -18.09
N HIS A 19 -0.73 5.46 -17.70
CA HIS A 19 0.60 5.99 -17.99
C HIS A 19 1.40 5.13 -18.99
N GLY A 20 0.70 4.29 -19.76
CA GLY A 20 1.29 3.35 -20.69
C GLY A 20 1.55 1.97 -20.10
N LYS A 21 2.19 1.10 -20.86
CA LYS A 21 2.49 -0.27 -20.47
C LYS A 21 3.67 -0.29 -19.47
N ILE A 22 3.53 -1.08 -18.41
CA ILE A 22 4.59 -1.28 -17.41
C ILE A 22 4.91 -2.76 -17.21
N SER A 23 6.16 -3.04 -16.81
CA SER A 23 6.55 -4.24 -16.04
C SER A 23 6.65 -3.82 -14.58
N PHE A 24 5.91 -4.45 -13.68
CA PHE A 24 5.69 -3.95 -12.32
C PHE A 24 6.99 -3.81 -11.52
N HIS A 25 7.88 -4.82 -11.56
CA HIS A 25 9.15 -4.75 -10.83
C HIS A 25 10.09 -3.68 -11.39
N ASP A 26 10.14 -3.52 -12.71
CA ASP A 26 10.96 -2.48 -13.35
C ASP A 26 10.41 -1.09 -13.05
N TRP A 27 9.07 -0.94 -13.13
CA TRP A 27 8.39 0.30 -12.75
C TRP A 27 8.66 0.67 -11.29
N LEU A 28 8.57 -0.32 -10.37
CA LEU A 28 8.84 -0.10 -8.95
C LEU A 28 10.31 0.29 -8.72
N SER A 29 11.26 -0.29 -9.46
CA SER A 29 12.69 -0.05 -9.31
C SER A 29 13.14 -0.23 -7.85
N GLU A 30 13.91 0.69 -7.29
CA GLU A 30 14.38 0.69 -5.89
C GLU A 30 13.46 1.46 -4.93
N SER A 31 12.22 1.73 -5.35
CA SER A 31 11.24 2.41 -4.51
C SER A 31 10.40 1.43 -3.71
N TRP A 32 9.82 1.91 -2.63
CA TRP A 32 8.64 1.31 -2.03
C TRP A 32 7.46 1.43 -2.99
N GLY A 33 6.47 0.56 -2.85
CA GLY A 33 5.27 0.62 -3.68
C GLY A 33 4.01 0.29 -2.93
N ILE A 34 2.92 0.95 -3.33
CA ILE A 34 1.57 0.60 -2.97
C ILE A 34 0.85 0.16 -4.23
N LEU A 35 0.48 -1.12 -4.26
CA LEU A 35 -0.46 -1.66 -5.22
C LEU A 35 -1.81 -1.81 -4.51
N PHE A 36 -2.83 -1.10 -5.00
CA PHE A 36 -4.15 -1.17 -4.40
C PHE A 36 -5.24 -1.38 -5.44
N SER A 37 -6.25 -2.19 -5.10
CA SER A 37 -7.42 -2.39 -5.95
C SER A 37 -8.62 -1.58 -5.48
N HIS A 38 -9.48 -1.22 -6.42
CA HIS A 38 -10.81 -0.66 -6.16
C HIS A 38 -11.87 -1.43 -6.99
N PRO A 39 -13.09 -1.59 -6.47
CA PRO A 39 -14.09 -2.44 -7.10
C PRO A 39 -14.48 -2.04 -8.51
N LYS A 40 -14.77 -0.75 -8.75
CA LYS A 40 -15.29 -0.29 -10.02
C LYS A 40 -15.17 1.23 -10.17
N ASP A 41 -14.88 1.67 -11.40
CA ASP A 41 -14.93 3.08 -11.78
C ASP A 41 -16.36 3.64 -11.70
N PHE A 42 -16.48 4.97 -11.65
CA PHE A 42 -17.75 5.69 -11.55
C PHE A 42 -18.64 5.25 -10.37
N THR A 43 -18.01 4.91 -9.22
CA THR A 43 -18.73 4.55 -7.99
C THR A 43 -18.37 5.48 -6.84
N PRO A 44 -19.31 5.75 -5.91
CA PRO A 44 -19.13 6.82 -4.90
C PRO A 44 -17.91 6.58 -3.99
N VAL A 45 -17.79 5.39 -3.40
CA VAL A 45 -16.70 5.09 -2.46
C VAL A 45 -15.35 5.10 -3.16
N CYS A 46 -15.25 4.54 -4.37
CA CYS A 46 -14.00 4.53 -5.14
C CYS A 46 -13.58 5.96 -5.52
N THR A 47 -14.53 6.82 -5.90
CA THR A 47 -14.26 8.23 -6.20
C THR A 47 -13.63 8.94 -5.00
N THR A 48 -14.18 8.75 -3.79
CA THR A 48 -13.62 9.35 -2.58
C THR A 48 -12.24 8.80 -2.22
N GLU A 49 -12.01 7.49 -2.42
CA GLU A 49 -10.71 6.87 -2.15
C GLU A 49 -9.61 7.37 -3.09
N LEU A 50 -9.88 7.34 -4.41
CA LEU A 50 -8.88 7.73 -5.39
C LEU A 50 -8.58 9.24 -5.32
N GLY A 51 -9.60 10.06 -5.06
CA GLY A 51 -9.42 11.49 -4.84
C GLY A 51 -8.59 11.78 -3.58
N TYR A 52 -8.85 11.07 -2.48
CA TYR A 52 -8.04 11.22 -1.26
C TYR A 52 -6.58 10.76 -1.50
N MET A 53 -6.39 9.64 -2.18
CA MET A 53 -5.06 9.14 -2.54
C MET A 53 -4.31 10.14 -3.43
N ALA A 54 -4.98 10.77 -4.39
CA ALA A 54 -4.41 11.83 -5.22
C ALA A 54 -4.00 13.05 -4.39
N LYS A 55 -4.82 13.45 -3.42
CA LYS A 55 -4.53 14.56 -2.51
C LYS A 55 -3.27 14.34 -1.68
N ILE A 56 -3.04 13.10 -1.22
CA ILE A 56 -1.89 12.77 -0.36
C ILE A 56 -0.72 12.10 -1.11
N GLU A 57 -0.77 12.02 -2.43
CA GLU A 57 0.27 11.39 -3.27
C GLU A 57 1.69 11.90 -2.95
N LYS A 58 1.83 13.21 -2.73
CA LYS A 58 3.11 13.83 -2.38
C LYS A 58 3.69 13.29 -1.06
N GLU A 59 2.86 12.84 -0.13
CA GLU A 59 3.32 12.25 1.12
C GLU A 59 3.97 10.88 0.89
N PHE A 60 3.47 10.10 -0.08
CA PHE A 60 4.12 8.86 -0.51
C PHE A 60 5.42 9.13 -1.27
N THR A 61 5.41 10.11 -2.17
CA THR A 61 6.62 10.50 -2.93
C THR A 61 7.76 10.92 -2.00
N LYS A 62 7.49 11.70 -0.94
CA LYS A 62 8.48 12.08 0.09
C LYS A 62 9.11 10.87 0.80
N ARG A 63 8.43 9.73 0.80
CA ARG A 63 8.86 8.47 1.41
C ARG A 63 9.45 7.48 0.40
N ASN A 64 9.81 7.97 -0.80
CA ASN A 64 10.25 7.14 -1.91
C ASN A 64 9.28 5.96 -2.16
N CYS A 65 7.97 6.23 -2.14
CA CYS A 65 6.93 5.24 -2.32
C CYS A 65 6.07 5.59 -3.53
N LYS A 66 6.02 4.70 -4.51
CA LYS A 66 5.17 4.80 -5.70
C LYS A 66 3.79 4.24 -5.42
N ILE A 67 2.79 4.78 -6.10
CA ILE A 67 1.39 4.36 -5.96
C ILE A 67 0.91 3.86 -7.31
N ILE A 68 0.18 2.75 -7.32
CA ILE A 68 -0.50 2.24 -8.50
C ILE A 68 -1.85 1.65 -8.11
N GLY A 69 -2.91 2.12 -8.78
CA GLY A 69 -4.26 1.60 -8.63
C GLY A 69 -4.55 0.47 -9.60
N LEU A 70 -5.56 -0.34 -9.31
CA LEU A 70 -6.02 -1.42 -10.17
C LEU A 70 -7.54 -1.55 -10.06
N SER A 71 -8.20 -1.68 -11.19
CA SER A 71 -9.52 -2.28 -11.28
C SER A 71 -9.65 -3.12 -12.56
N VAL A 72 -10.80 -3.72 -12.71
CA VAL A 72 -11.13 -4.56 -13.87
C VAL A 72 -11.79 -3.78 -15.00
N ASP A 73 -11.92 -2.46 -14.83
CA ASP A 73 -12.52 -1.57 -15.82
C ASP A 73 -11.55 -1.31 -16.98
N PRO A 74 -12.08 -0.95 -18.19
CA PRO A 74 -11.27 -0.60 -19.34
C PRO A 74 -10.46 0.69 -19.11
N LEU A 75 -9.36 0.83 -19.85
CA LEU A 75 -8.46 1.98 -19.76
C LEU A 75 -9.18 3.32 -20.06
N ASP A 76 -10.04 3.34 -21.09
CA ASP A 76 -10.83 4.51 -21.47
C ASP A 76 -11.76 4.99 -20.33
N ASP A 77 -12.25 4.08 -19.49
CA ASP A 77 -13.10 4.42 -18.35
C ASP A 77 -12.25 5.06 -17.23
N HIS A 78 -11.06 4.56 -16.95
CA HIS A 78 -10.11 5.19 -16.02
C HIS A 78 -9.78 6.63 -16.42
N GLU A 79 -9.51 6.88 -17.71
CA GLU A 79 -9.19 8.21 -18.22
C GLU A 79 -10.36 9.18 -18.06
N LYS A 80 -11.56 8.76 -18.42
CA LYS A 80 -12.78 9.59 -18.27
C LYS A 80 -13.08 9.85 -16.77
N TRP A 81 -13.04 8.79 -15.98
CA TRP A 81 -13.37 8.90 -14.56
C TRP A 81 -12.35 9.73 -13.76
N SER A 82 -11.09 9.78 -14.17
CA SER A 82 -10.10 10.64 -13.52
C SER A 82 -10.47 12.13 -13.60
N LEU A 83 -11.22 12.56 -14.62
CA LEU A 83 -11.76 13.93 -14.74
C LEU A 83 -12.87 14.19 -13.70
N ASP A 84 -13.77 13.21 -13.51
CA ASP A 84 -14.84 13.31 -12.50
C ASP A 84 -14.25 13.32 -11.08
N ILE A 85 -13.17 12.54 -10.85
CA ILE A 85 -12.45 12.56 -9.56
C ILE A 85 -11.85 13.95 -9.32
N GLU A 86 -11.17 14.53 -10.30
CA GLU A 86 -10.61 15.89 -10.16
C GLU A 86 -11.69 16.92 -9.90
N GLU A 87 -12.80 16.87 -10.63
CA GLU A 87 -13.94 17.79 -10.44
C GLU A 87 -14.57 17.66 -9.05
N THR A 88 -14.82 16.44 -8.59
CA THR A 88 -15.58 16.19 -7.35
C THR A 88 -14.73 16.20 -6.08
N GLN A 89 -13.44 15.83 -6.17
CA GLN A 89 -12.52 15.71 -5.03
C GLN A 89 -11.45 16.80 -4.98
N GLY A 90 -11.35 17.62 -6.03
CA GLY A 90 -10.42 18.75 -6.10
C GLY A 90 -8.94 18.32 -6.21
N SER A 91 -8.67 17.08 -6.65
CA SER A 91 -7.32 16.56 -6.78
C SER A 91 -7.22 15.67 -8.00
N LYS A 92 -6.25 15.97 -8.89
CA LYS A 92 -5.98 15.17 -10.08
C LYS A 92 -5.30 13.86 -9.73
N VAL A 93 -5.76 12.77 -10.31
CA VAL A 93 -5.07 11.47 -10.22
C VAL A 93 -3.84 11.50 -11.12
N ASN A 94 -2.62 11.51 -10.50
CA ASN A 94 -1.35 11.54 -11.22
C ASN A 94 -0.56 10.23 -11.11
N TYR A 95 -1.09 9.23 -10.43
CA TYR A 95 -0.51 7.89 -10.37
C TYR A 95 -1.18 6.96 -11.40
N PRO A 96 -0.47 5.93 -11.89
CA PRO A 96 -1.03 5.02 -12.88
C PRO A 96 -2.17 4.18 -12.31
N MET A 97 -3.19 3.92 -13.14
CA MET A 97 -4.27 2.98 -12.89
C MET A 97 -4.18 1.83 -13.89
N ILE A 98 -4.16 0.60 -13.39
CA ILE A 98 -4.10 -0.64 -14.19
C ILE A 98 -5.51 -1.01 -14.64
N SER A 99 -5.66 -1.24 -15.93
CA SER A 99 -6.82 -1.89 -16.55
C SER A 99 -6.59 -3.40 -16.58
N ASP A 100 -7.17 -4.13 -15.61
CA ASP A 100 -7.01 -5.59 -15.46
C ASP A 100 -8.25 -6.34 -15.96
N GLU A 101 -8.61 -6.07 -17.22
CA GLU A 101 -9.83 -6.61 -17.83
C GLU A 101 -9.88 -8.14 -17.89
N ASP A 102 -8.74 -8.82 -17.94
CA ASP A 102 -8.62 -10.28 -17.95
C ASP A 102 -8.48 -10.91 -16.56
N LEU A 103 -8.46 -10.10 -15.49
CA LEU A 103 -8.28 -10.51 -14.09
C LEU A 103 -6.90 -11.14 -13.82
N SER A 104 -5.91 -10.94 -14.68
CA SER A 104 -4.61 -11.59 -14.52
C SER A 104 -3.89 -11.14 -13.25
N VAL A 105 -3.86 -9.84 -12.99
CA VAL A 105 -3.25 -9.27 -11.80
C VAL A 105 -4.13 -9.45 -10.56
N ALA A 106 -5.44 -9.26 -10.69
CA ALA A 106 -6.39 -9.43 -9.59
C ALA A 106 -6.35 -10.87 -9.04
N LYS A 107 -6.27 -11.88 -9.90
CA LYS A 107 -6.10 -13.30 -9.50
C LYS A 107 -4.74 -13.55 -8.87
N LEU A 108 -3.67 -13.01 -9.48
CA LEU A 108 -2.30 -13.17 -9.02
C LEU A 108 -2.11 -12.66 -7.58
N TYR A 109 -2.79 -11.56 -7.23
CA TYR A 109 -2.73 -10.89 -5.92
C TYR A 109 -3.90 -11.23 -5.00
N ASN A 110 -4.76 -12.20 -5.34
CA ASN A 110 -5.94 -12.59 -4.54
C ASN A 110 -6.86 -11.39 -4.21
N MET A 111 -7.11 -10.53 -5.19
CA MET A 111 -7.93 -9.32 -5.03
C MET A 111 -9.41 -9.53 -5.34
N LEU A 112 -9.81 -10.75 -5.70
CA LEU A 112 -11.20 -11.08 -6.01
C LEU A 112 -11.92 -11.63 -4.78
N PRO A 113 -13.25 -11.41 -4.64
CA PRO A 113 -14.04 -12.05 -3.61
C PRO A 113 -14.14 -13.57 -3.86
N SER A 114 -14.50 -14.34 -2.82
CA SER A 114 -14.67 -15.79 -2.91
C SER A 114 -15.81 -16.23 -3.83
N GLU A 115 -16.77 -15.35 -4.07
CA GLU A 115 -17.97 -15.58 -4.89
C GLU A 115 -17.76 -15.11 -6.35
N GLU A 116 -16.57 -15.34 -6.90
CA GLU A 116 -16.25 -15.02 -8.29
C GLU A 116 -17.19 -15.74 -9.26
N VAL A 117 -17.87 -15.01 -10.15
CA VAL A 117 -18.74 -15.58 -11.16
C VAL A 117 -17.94 -15.98 -12.40
N ASN A 118 -17.88 -17.27 -12.68
CA ASN A 118 -17.15 -17.87 -13.81
C ASN A 118 -18.09 -18.35 -14.92
N ASP A 119 -19.06 -17.53 -15.34
CA ASP A 119 -20.06 -17.91 -16.36
C ASP A 119 -19.72 -17.48 -17.79
N GLY A 120 -18.52 -16.91 -18.01
CA GLY A 120 -18.06 -16.40 -19.30
C GLY A 120 -18.65 -15.05 -19.73
N ASN A 121 -19.65 -14.52 -19.02
CA ASN A 121 -20.27 -13.20 -19.24
C ASN A 121 -19.77 -12.18 -18.23
N ARG A 122 -18.47 -11.97 -18.21
CA ARG A 122 -17.83 -11.11 -17.23
C ARG A 122 -18.15 -9.62 -17.46
N THR A 123 -18.55 -8.97 -16.37
CA THR A 123 -18.64 -7.50 -16.29
C THR A 123 -17.93 -7.03 -15.01
N ALA A 124 -17.54 -5.76 -14.93
CA ALA A 124 -17.04 -5.16 -13.70
C ALA A 124 -18.04 -5.27 -12.52
N MET A 125 -19.32 -5.50 -12.80
CA MET A 125 -20.34 -5.74 -11.77
C MET A 125 -20.29 -7.15 -11.19
N THR A 126 -19.94 -8.16 -12.00
CA THR A 126 -19.91 -9.56 -11.59
C THR A 126 -18.56 -10.02 -11.05
N ASN A 127 -17.48 -9.33 -11.43
CA ASN A 127 -16.11 -9.69 -11.09
C ASN A 127 -15.29 -8.46 -10.61
N ALA A 128 -15.89 -7.58 -9.82
CA ALA A 128 -15.19 -6.45 -9.22
C ALA A 128 -14.18 -6.94 -8.18
N THR A 129 -13.05 -6.25 -8.09
CA THR A 129 -12.07 -6.52 -7.01
C THR A 129 -12.61 -6.06 -5.65
N VAL A 130 -12.15 -6.68 -4.57
CA VAL A 130 -12.26 -6.13 -3.22
C VAL A 130 -11.26 -4.98 -3.04
N ARG A 131 -11.31 -4.27 -1.91
CA ARG A 131 -10.41 -3.14 -1.62
C ARG A 131 -9.13 -3.62 -0.96
N SER A 132 -8.24 -4.23 -1.73
CA SER A 132 -6.94 -4.71 -1.25
C SER A 132 -5.87 -3.62 -1.33
N ILE A 133 -4.89 -3.69 -0.44
CA ILE A 133 -3.64 -2.92 -0.47
C ILE A 133 -2.49 -3.87 -0.19
N PHE A 134 -1.43 -3.75 -0.99
CA PHE A 134 -0.13 -4.37 -0.77
C PHE A 134 0.92 -3.27 -0.66
N LEU A 135 1.60 -3.21 0.48
CA LEU A 135 2.81 -2.40 0.65
C LEU A 135 4.02 -3.30 0.35
N ILE A 136 4.84 -2.87 -0.58
CA ILE A 136 5.95 -3.64 -1.14
C ILE A 136 7.24 -2.85 -0.94
N ASP A 137 8.29 -3.52 -0.44
CA ASP A 137 9.58 -2.88 -0.20
C ASP A 137 10.47 -2.84 -1.46
N PRO A 138 11.61 -2.12 -1.44
CA PRO A 138 12.54 -2.05 -2.57
C PRO A 138 13.08 -3.42 -3.05
N ASN A 139 13.12 -4.42 -2.15
CA ASN A 139 13.49 -5.80 -2.48
C ASN A 139 12.32 -6.61 -3.05
N LYS A 140 11.21 -5.95 -3.40
CA LYS A 140 9.99 -6.57 -3.94
C LYS A 140 9.28 -7.50 -2.95
N LYS A 141 9.50 -7.36 -1.65
CA LYS A 141 8.82 -8.18 -0.64
C LYS A 141 7.57 -7.50 -0.14
N ILE A 142 6.51 -8.27 0.03
CA ILE A 142 5.25 -7.82 0.64
C ILE A 142 5.50 -7.57 2.13
N ARG A 143 5.26 -6.34 2.58
CA ARG A 143 5.48 -5.93 3.98
C ARG A 143 4.20 -5.65 4.75
N MET A 144 3.11 -5.37 4.04
CA MET A 144 1.77 -5.22 4.61
C MET A 144 0.75 -5.67 3.57
N MET A 145 -0.32 -6.28 4.05
CA MET A 145 -1.52 -6.60 3.28
C MET A 145 -2.73 -6.13 4.07
N LEU A 146 -3.67 -5.50 3.39
CA LEU A 146 -4.92 -5.03 3.98
C LEU A 146 -6.04 -5.27 2.97
N THR A 147 -7.18 -5.79 3.42
CA THR A 147 -8.34 -6.03 2.55
C THR A 147 -9.61 -5.60 3.26
N TYR A 148 -10.37 -4.76 2.59
CA TYR A 148 -11.67 -4.26 3.05
C TYR A 148 -12.78 -4.76 2.13
N PRO A 149 -14.01 -4.94 2.64
CA PRO A 149 -15.17 -5.21 1.80
C PRO A 149 -15.46 -4.02 0.89
N MET A 150 -16.16 -4.28 -0.21
CA MET A 150 -16.45 -3.26 -1.24
C MET A 150 -17.19 -2.03 -0.70
N THR A 151 -17.97 -2.19 0.38
CA THR A 151 -18.81 -1.15 0.97
C THR A 151 -18.07 -0.21 1.92
N THR A 152 -16.81 -0.51 2.28
CA THR A 152 -16.08 0.22 3.30
C THR A 152 -14.85 0.92 2.70
N GLY A 153 -14.85 2.25 2.70
CA GLY A 153 -13.69 3.06 2.31
C GLY A 153 -12.51 2.87 3.28
N ARG A 154 -11.29 2.87 2.74
CA ARG A 154 -10.05 2.64 3.50
C ARG A 154 -9.59 3.90 4.23
N ASN A 155 -8.80 3.71 5.29
CA ASN A 155 -8.08 4.77 5.98
C ASN A 155 -6.65 4.87 5.43
N PHE A 156 -6.38 5.81 4.54
CA PHE A 156 -5.06 5.97 3.92
C PHE A 156 -4.03 6.64 4.84
N ASP A 157 -4.45 7.34 5.88
CA ASP A 157 -3.53 7.86 6.91
C ASP A 157 -2.90 6.69 7.69
N GLU A 158 -3.65 5.60 7.90
CA GLU A 158 -3.10 4.36 8.47
C GLU A 158 -2.07 3.73 7.55
N ILE A 159 -2.27 3.78 6.23
CA ILE A 159 -1.27 3.27 5.28
C ILE A 159 0.03 4.08 5.34
N LEU A 160 -0.05 5.41 5.41
CA LEU A 160 1.11 6.27 5.63
C LEU A 160 1.80 5.98 6.97
N ARG A 161 1.02 5.82 8.04
CA ARG A 161 1.53 5.49 9.37
C ARG A 161 2.30 4.15 9.36
N VAL A 162 1.76 3.13 8.70
CA VAL A 162 2.41 1.82 8.58
C VAL A 162 3.65 1.89 7.70
N LEU A 163 3.62 2.64 6.60
CA LEU A 163 4.79 2.88 5.76
C LEU A 163 5.93 3.53 6.56
N ASP A 164 5.64 4.61 7.32
CA ASP A 164 6.62 5.25 8.20
C ASP A 164 7.18 4.26 9.23
N SER A 165 6.33 3.46 9.85
CA SER A 165 6.72 2.43 10.82
C SER A 165 7.67 1.38 10.21
N ILE A 166 7.32 0.84 9.04
CA ILE A 166 8.11 -0.21 8.40
C ILE A 166 9.44 0.36 7.88
N GLN A 167 9.45 1.57 7.33
CA GLN A 167 10.68 2.23 6.90
C GLN A 167 11.63 2.47 8.07
N LEU A 168 11.10 2.92 9.21
CA LEU A 168 11.87 3.12 10.44
C LEU A 168 12.47 1.81 10.98
N THR A 169 11.63 0.79 11.10
CA THR A 169 12.05 -0.52 11.67
C THR A 169 12.94 -1.34 10.73
N SER A 170 12.91 -1.04 9.42
CA SER A 170 13.83 -1.68 8.45
C SER A 170 15.26 -1.16 8.54
N LYS A 171 15.46 0.06 9.04
CA LYS A 171 16.77 0.72 9.18
C LYS A 171 17.34 0.56 10.60
N ASN A 172 16.47 0.42 11.59
CA ASN A 172 16.86 0.49 13.00
C ASN A 172 16.45 -0.79 13.74
N LYS A 173 17.21 -1.16 14.76
CA LYS A 173 16.92 -2.32 15.64
C LYS A 173 15.81 -2.00 16.67
N VAL A 174 14.66 -1.54 16.17
CA VAL A 174 13.51 -1.14 16.97
C VAL A 174 12.21 -1.70 16.42
N ALA A 175 11.16 -1.62 17.24
CA ALA A 175 9.77 -1.86 16.86
C ALA A 175 8.91 -0.66 17.25
N THR A 176 7.81 -0.45 16.56
CA THR A 176 6.84 0.59 16.90
C THR A 176 5.75 0.01 17.79
N PRO A 177 5.39 0.69 18.91
CA PRO A 177 4.28 0.24 19.77
C PRO A 177 2.92 0.39 19.07
N ALA A 178 1.88 -0.15 19.69
CA ALA A 178 0.50 0.05 19.24
C ALA A 178 0.17 1.54 19.13
N ASN A 179 -0.56 1.90 18.06
CA ASN A 179 -0.98 3.28 17.73
C ASN A 179 0.16 4.29 17.56
N TRP A 180 1.39 3.82 17.40
CA TRP A 180 2.56 4.68 17.17
C TRP A 180 2.33 5.66 16.02
N LYS A 181 2.76 6.87 16.20
CA LYS A 181 2.82 7.90 15.17
C LYS A 181 4.25 8.36 14.97
N LYS A 182 4.57 8.91 13.81
CA LYS A 182 5.89 9.47 13.53
C LYS A 182 6.29 10.45 14.64
N ASN A 183 7.52 10.29 15.16
CA ASN A 183 8.14 11.00 16.28
C ASN A 183 7.72 10.52 17.69
N ASP A 184 6.85 9.53 17.81
CA ASP A 184 6.62 8.87 19.11
C ASP A 184 7.81 7.98 19.49
N ASP A 185 7.90 7.64 20.80
CA ASP A 185 8.87 6.68 21.30
C ASP A 185 8.72 5.33 20.59
N VAL A 186 9.84 4.65 20.37
CA VAL A 186 9.91 3.31 19.80
C VAL A 186 10.42 2.31 20.83
N ILE A 187 10.18 1.02 20.60
CA ILE A 187 10.62 -0.07 21.47
C ILE A 187 11.94 -0.62 20.92
N ILE A 188 12.97 -0.69 21.77
CA ILE A 188 14.25 -1.33 21.42
C ILE A 188 14.01 -2.83 21.24
N ALA A 189 14.52 -3.38 20.14
CA ALA A 189 14.36 -4.80 19.83
C ALA A 189 14.89 -5.69 20.98
N PRO A 190 14.18 -6.78 21.33
CA PRO A 190 14.58 -7.64 22.46
C PRO A 190 15.98 -8.25 22.33
N ALA A 191 16.45 -8.46 21.09
CA ALA A 191 17.78 -9.02 20.79
C ALA A 191 18.95 -8.06 21.07
N VAL A 192 18.68 -6.75 21.26
CA VAL A 192 19.69 -5.73 21.56
C VAL A 192 19.96 -5.74 23.07
N SER A 193 21.22 -5.88 23.51
CA SER A 193 21.59 -5.79 24.92
C SER A 193 21.43 -4.35 25.47
N ASP A 194 21.52 -4.16 26.76
CA ASP A 194 21.45 -2.81 27.38
C ASP A 194 22.70 -1.98 27.03
N GLU A 195 23.87 -2.62 26.91
CA GLU A 195 25.13 -1.98 26.49
C GLU A 195 25.01 -1.55 25.03
N GLU A 196 24.62 -2.46 24.14
CA GLU A 196 24.41 -2.15 22.72
C GLU A 196 23.33 -1.08 22.52
N ALA A 197 22.27 -1.08 23.33
CA ALA A 197 21.23 -0.07 23.27
C ALA A 197 21.77 1.33 23.62
N LYS A 198 22.67 1.45 24.61
CA LYS A 198 23.34 2.73 24.92
C LYS A 198 24.22 3.22 23.80
N ASP A 199 24.93 2.31 23.14
CA ASP A 199 25.81 2.66 22.02
C ASP A 199 25.00 3.12 20.81
N LEU A 200 23.86 2.48 20.51
CA LEU A 200 23.02 2.78 19.36
C LEU A 200 22.11 3.99 19.54
N PHE A 201 21.56 4.17 20.76
CA PHE A 201 20.47 5.10 21.01
C PHE A 201 20.75 6.10 22.13
N GLY A 202 21.86 5.97 22.86
CA GLY A 202 22.15 6.78 24.04
C GLY A 202 21.29 6.38 25.24
N GLU A 203 20.77 7.37 25.95
CA GLU A 203 19.88 7.11 27.08
C GLU A 203 18.52 6.59 26.65
N PHE A 204 18.03 5.56 27.33
CA PHE A 204 16.74 4.96 27.06
C PHE A 204 15.95 4.67 28.35
N ARG A 205 14.62 4.57 28.24
CA ARG A 205 13.73 4.31 29.35
C ARG A 205 13.41 2.81 29.45
N LYS A 206 13.84 2.17 30.55
CA LYS A 206 13.59 0.75 30.80
C LYS A 206 12.43 0.58 31.79
N ILE A 207 11.29 0.07 31.31
CA ILE A 207 10.12 -0.25 32.14
C ILE A 207 10.22 -1.69 32.66
N LYS A 208 10.61 -2.61 31.77
CA LYS A 208 10.88 -4.02 32.07
C LYS A 208 12.07 -4.48 31.24
N PRO A 209 12.71 -5.61 31.54
CA PRO A 209 13.80 -6.13 30.70
C PRO A 209 13.43 -6.29 29.24
N TYR A 210 12.18 -6.61 28.93
CA TYR A 210 11.64 -6.80 27.57
C TYR A 210 10.93 -5.55 27.02
N LEU A 211 10.79 -4.47 27.81
CA LEU A 211 10.05 -3.25 27.41
C LEU A 211 10.91 -2.02 27.68
N ARG A 212 11.66 -1.65 26.66
CA ARG A 212 12.62 -0.53 26.67
C ARG A 212 12.28 0.43 25.55
N TYR A 213 12.15 1.70 25.87
CA TYR A 213 11.77 2.76 24.94
C TYR A 213 12.92 3.71 24.69
N THR A 214 13.02 4.16 23.44
CA THR A 214 13.94 5.23 23.03
C THR A 214 13.27 6.13 22.01
N LYS A 215 13.89 7.27 21.71
CA LYS A 215 13.55 8.12 20.56
C LYS A 215 14.53 7.86 19.45
N ILE A 216 14.03 7.96 18.21
CA ILE A 216 14.87 8.04 17.02
C ILE A 216 14.58 9.42 16.40
N ASP A 217 15.62 10.23 16.22
CA ASP A 217 15.47 11.52 15.59
C ASP A 217 15.11 11.35 14.12
N SER A 218 14.08 12.06 13.68
CA SER A 218 13.49 11.93 12.34
C SER A 218 14.37 12.45 11.19
N ASN A 219 15.65 12.70 11.46
CA ASN A 219 16.64 13.15 10.48
C ASN A 219 17.57 12.05 9.98
N ASP A 220 17.36 10.79 10.40
CA ASP A 220 18.15 9.64 9.96
C ASP A 220 17.42 8.74 8.95
#